data_dad69251215e5dcb849f62359eb90a9a
#
_entry.id   dad69251215e5dcb849f62359eb90a9a
#
_cell.length_a   1.000
_cell.length_b   1.000
_cell.length_c   1.000
_cell.angle_alpha   90.00
_cell.angle_beta   90.00
_cell.angle_gamma   90.00
#
_symmetry.space_group_name_H-M   'P 1'
#
loop_
_entity.id
_entity.type
_entity.pdbx_description
1 polymer ?
#
loop_
_entity_poly.entity_id
_entity_poly.type
_entity_poly.pdbx_seq_one_letter_code
_entity_poly.pdbx_strand_id
1 'polypeptide(L)'
;MKVEKFKVLLYLKKSGLDKSGKAPIMGRITVNRTMAQFGCKLSCPPELWNPCESRLNGKSKEAVETNTKIEKLLLAVNNAFDNLVSRKMDFDATDVKNHFQGSMETQMTLMRMTDVVCDDLKARIGIDRAKTSYSTYHYMRLTLGEFIGHQYKVKDLAFGQLTEQFIHDYQVFAMENKGYAIDTVRHHLAILKKICRLAYKEGYADKIHFQHFTLPKQSDKTPRALSRESVSYTHLRAHE
;
A
#
# COMPACT_ATOMS: atom_id res chain seq x y z
N MET A 1 -5.06 28.16 -8.67
CA MET A 1 -5.75 29.01 -7.65
C MET A 1 -4.81 29.29 -6.49
N LYS A 2 -4.78 30.51 -5.95
CA LYS A 2 -4.02 30.84 -4.73
C LYS A 2 -4.89 30.43 -3.52
N VAL A 3 -4.43 29.48 -2.71
CA VAL A 3 -5.15 29.12 -1.49
C VAL A 3 -4.82 30.15 -0.42
N GLU A 4 -5.82 30.91 0.00
CA GLU A 4 -5.69 31.97 1.02
C GLU A 4 -6.08 31.47 2.41
N LYS A 5 -6.93 30.45 2.50
CA LYS A 5 -7.44 29.93 3.76
C LYS A 5 -7.65 28.43 3.69
N PHE A 6 -6.96 27.71 4.58
CA PHE A 6 -7.21 26.29 4.85
C PHE A 6 -7.40 26.10 6.35
N LYS A 7 -8.47 25.43 6.77
CA LYS A 7 -8.76 25.14 8.18
C LYS A 7 -9.46 23.80 8.31
N VAL A 8 -9.05 23.03 9.29
CA VAL A 8 -9.72 21.80 9.74
C VAL A 8 -10.25 22.03 11.14
N LEU A 9 -11.54 21.74 11.37
CA LEU A 9 -12.18 21.84 12.66
C LEU A 9 -12.81 20.49 13.02
N LEU A 10 -12.55 20.00 14.22
CA LEU A 10 -13.24 18.84 14.76
C LEU A 10 -14.27 19.28 15.80
N TYR A 11 -15.41 18.59 15.82
CA TYR A 11 -16.52 18.90 16.73
C TYR A 11 -17.35 17.66 17.03
N LEU A 12 -18.08 17.66 18.16
CA LEU A 12 -19.00 16.58 18.50
C LEU A 12 -20.37 16.80 17.87
N LYS A 13 -20.93 15.75 17.30
CA LYS A 13 -22.33 15.71 16.88
C LYS A 13 -23.21 15.25 18.05
N LYS A 14 -23.66 16.18 18.87
CA LYS A 14 -24.44 15.91 20.10
C LYS A 14 -25.78 15.20 19.86
N SER A 15 -26.34 15.28 18.64
CA SER A 15 -27.61 14.64 18.26
C SER A 15 -27.51 13.16 17.91
N GLY A 16 -26.34 12.54 18.04
CA GLY A 16 -26.10 11.16 17.62
C GLY A 16 -25.36 10.35 18.67
N LEU A 17 -25.83 10.38 19.92
CA LEU A 17 -25.28 9.54 20.99
C LEU A 17 -25.51 8.05 20.67
N ASP A 18 -24.47 7.25 20.84
CA ASP A 18 -24.55 5.81 20.75
C ASP A 18 -25.21 5.19 22.01
N LYS A 19 -25.44 3.86 22.01
CA LYS A 19 -26.00 3.14 23.15
C LYS A 19 -25.16 3.24 24.43
N SER A 20 -23.91 3.63 24.34
CA SER A 20 -22.98 3.84 25.46
C SER A 20 -22.85 5.32 25.87
N GLY A 21 -23.68 6.20 25.35
CA GLY A 21 -23.69 7.63 25.69
C GLY A 21 -22.53 8.42 25.04
N LYS A 22 -21.82 7.86 24.07
CA LYS A 22 -20.73 8.54 23.36
C LYS A 22 -21.26 9.26 22.13
N ALA A 23 -20.72 10.46 21.89
CA ALA A 23 -21.04 11.25 20.70
C ALA A 23 -19.99 11.05 19.60
N PRO A 24 -20.40 10.93 18.32
CA PRO A 24 -19.45 10.83 17.22
C PRO A 24 -18.71 12.14 16.98
N ILE A 25 -17.41 12.03 16.71
CA ILE A 25 -16.57 13.16 16.33
C ILE A 25 -16.69 13.36 14.82
N MET A 26 -17.00 14.59 14.43
CA MET A 26 -17.12 15.03 13.05
C MET A 26 -16.00 16.01 12.71
N GLY A 27 -15.56 15.99 11.46
CA GLY A 27 -14.60 16.95 10.92
C GLY A 27 -15.23 17.86 9.87
N ARG A 28 -14.73 19.10 9.80
CA ARG A 28 -15.06 20.06 8.75
C ARG A 28 -13.77 20.64 8.17
N ILE A 29 -13.61 20.46 6.87
CA ILE A 29 -12.55 21.05 6.07
C ILE A 29 -13.09 22.32 5.45
N THR A 30 -12.33 23.41 5.51
CA THR A 30 -12.64 24.67 4.84
C THR A 30 -11.44 25.02 3.95
N VAL A 31 -11.71 25.23 2.66
CA VAL A 31 -10.74 25.74 1.68
C VAL A 31 -11.35 26.99 1.06
N ASN A 32 -10.72 28.13 1.31
CA ASN A 32 -11.24 29.45 0.90
C ASN A 32 -12.69 29.66 1.32
N ARG A 33 -13.65 29.61 0.37
CA ARG A 33 -15.09 29.81 0.59
C ARG A 33 -15.88 28.51 0.58
N THR A 34 -15.24 27.35 0.32
CA THR A 34 -15.88 26.05 0.26
C THR A 34 -15.73 25.29 1.58
N MET A 35 -16.69 24.43 1.89
CA MET A 35 -16.69 23.60 3.09
C MET A 35 -17.13 22.18 2.78
N ALA A 36 -16.46 21.19 3.39
CA ALA A 36 -16.84 19.77 3.34
C ALA A 36 -16.83 19.18 4.75
N GLN A 37 -17.83 18.35 5.06
CA GLN A 37 -17.91 17.64 6.32
C GLN A 37 -17.62 16.16 6.13
N PHE A 38 -17.03 15.52 7.17
CA PHE A 38 -16.73 14.09 7.18
C PHE A 38 -16.85 13.52 8.60
N GLY A 39 -17.14 12.22 8.70
CA GLY A 39 -17.11 11.48 9.96
C GLY A 39 -15.71 10.98 10.27
N CYS A 40 -15.25 11.20 11.49
CA CYS A 40 -13.93 10.75 11.93
C CYS A 40 -13.87 9.25 12.25
N LYS A 41 -15.01 8.54 12.27
CA LYS A 41 -15.15 7.16 12.76
C LYS A 41 -14.64 6.98 14.20
N LEU A 42 -14.67 8.05 14.98
CA LEU A 42 -14.33 8.13 16.39
C LEU A 42 -15.54 8.65 17.18
N SER A 43 -15.68 8.19 18.42
CA SER A 43 -16.68 8.68 19.36
C SER A 43 -16.04 8.88 20.74
N CYS A 44 -16.58 9.78 21.53
CA CYS A 44 -16.13 9.99 22.90
C CYS A 44 -17.27 10.48 23.80
N PRO A 45 -17.15 10.33 25.13
CA PRO A 45 -18.05 10.93 26.08
C PRO A 45 -18.07 12.46 25.91
N PRO A 46 -19.24 13.12 25.79
CA PRO A 46 -19.32 14.57 25.59
C PRO A 46 -18.64 15.39 26.69
N GLU A 47 -18.60 14.87 27.90
CA GLU A 47 -18.02 15.53 29.08
C GLU A 47 -16.50 15.68 28.98
N LEU A 48 -15.83 14.77 28.26
CA LEU A 48 -14.38 14.80 28.08
C LEU A 48 -13.96 15.68 26.91
N TRP A 49 -14.87 16.14 26.08
CA TRP A 49 -14.55 16.89 24.87
C TRP A 49 -14.23 18.35 25.14
N ASN A 50 -13.06 18.81 24.72
CA ASN A 50 -12.68 20.22 24.74
C ASN A 50 -12.93 20.84 23.34
N PRO A 51 -13.95 21.68 23.17
CA PRO A 51 -14.26 22.29 21.87
C PRO A 51 -13.18 23.28 21.40
N CYS A 52 -12.48 23.93 22.31
CA CYS A 52 -11.45 24.92 21.97
C CYS A 52 -10.20 24.25 21.37
N GLU A 53 -9.80 23.11 21.94
CA GLU A 53 -8.64 22.37 21.49
C GLU A 53 -8.97 21.27 20.47
N SER A 54 -10.26 20.98 20.28
CA SER A 54 -10.75 19.87 19.43
C SER A 54 -10.15 18.52 19.85
N ARG A 55 -10.03 18.29 21.16
CA ARG A 55 -9.41 17.11 21.77
C ARG A 55 -10.17 16.67 23.03
N LEU A 56 -9.85 15.48 23.54
CA LEU A 56 -10.37 15.01 24.82
C LEU A 56 -9.48 15.51 25.96
N ASN A 57 -10.11 15.99 27.03
CA ASN A 57 -9.45 16.33 28.28
C ASN A 57 -9.07 15.07 29.07
N GLY A 58 -8.02 15.19 29.90
CA GLY A 58 -7.58 14.16 30.83
C GLY A 58 -6.48 13.25 30.26
N LYS A 59 -5.97 12.39 31.15
CA LYS A 59 -4.86 11.46 30.88
C LYS A 59 -5.33 10.00 30.92
N SER A 60 -6.65 9.75 30.83
CA SER A 60 -7.17 8.38 30.76
C SER A 60 -6.65 7.68 29.50
N LYS A 61 -6.51 6.37 29.55
CA LYS A 61 -6.09 5.55 28.40
C LYS A 61 -6.93 5.84 27.15
N GLU A 62 -8.26 5.96 27.35
CA GLU A 62 -9.20 6.28 26.28
C GLU A 62 -8.94 7.68 25.67
N ALA A 63 -8.67 8.69 26.51
CA ALA A 63 -8.37 10.05 26.04
C ALA A 63 -7.07 10.07 25.23
N VAL A 64 -6.02 9.41 25.71
CA VAL A 64 -4.72 9.36 25.03
C VAL A 64 -4.85 8.63 23.69
N GLU A 65 -5.49 7.46 23.64
CA GLU A 65 -5.68 6.70 22.41
C GLU A 65 -6.52 7.48 21.37
N THR A 66 -7.60 8.13 21.82
CA THR A 66 -8.45 8.90 20.93
C THR A 66 -7.74 10.14 20.42
N ASN A 67 -7.00 10.86 21.26
CA ASN A 67 -6.21 12.01 20.85
C ASN A 67 -5.11 11.63 19.86
N THR A 68 -4.44 10.50 20.05
CA THR A 68 -3.47 9.96 19.08
C THR A 68 -4.11 9.66 17.71
N LYS A 69 -5.33 9.12 17.70
CA LYS A 69 -6.09 8.88 16.47
C LYS A 69 -6.50 10.19 15.79
N ILE A 70 -6.89 11.20 16.58
CA ILE A 70 -7.19 12.56 16.10
C ILE A 70 -5.97 13.18 15.42
N GLU A 71 -4.78 13.08 16.04
CA GLU A 71 -3.54 13.61 15.46
C GLU A 71 -3.20 12.95 14.11
N LYS A 72 -3.30 11.62 14.04
CA LYS A 72 -3.08 10.88 12.79
C LYS A 72 -4.07 11.31 11.70
N LEU A 73 -5.33 11.54 12.07
CA LEU A 73 -6.36 11.99 11.16
C LEU A 73 -6.09 13.40 10.64
N LEU A 74 -5.72 14.34 11.52
CA LEU A 74 -5.39 15.71 11.12
C LEU A 74 -4.15 15.72 10.20
N LEU A 75 -3.14 14.91 10.49
CA LEU A 75 -1.97 14.74 9.64
C LEU A 75 -2.35 14.24 8.25
N ALA A 76 -3.25 13.24 8.16
CA ALA A 76 -3.71 12.69 6.90
C ALA A 76 -4.50 13.73 6.07
N VAL A 77 -5.32 14.57 6.71
CA VAL A 77 -6.04 15.67 6.02
C VAL A 77 -5.06 16.72 5.51
N ASN A 78 -4.04 17.10 6.32
CA ASN A 78 -3.01 18.05 5.90
C ASN A 78 -2.21 17.51 4.72
N ASN A 79 -1.79 16.25 4.76
CA ASN A 79 -1.07 15.61 3.65
C ASN A 79 -1.92 15.56 2.36
N ALA A 80 -3.23 15.30 2.48
CA ALA A 80 -4.14 15.33 1.33
C ALA A 80 -4.22 16.74 0.71
N PHE A 81 -4.28 17.76 1.55
CA PHE A 81 -4.25 19.15 1.11
C PHE A 81 -2.91 19.51 0.42
N ASP A 82 -1.78 19.20 1.04
CA ASP A 82 -0.45 19.48 0.49
C ASP A 82 -0.22 18.78 -0.87
N ASN A 83 -0.71 17.55 -1.00
CA ASN A 83 -0.68 16.81 -2.26
C ASN A 83 -1.48 17.51 -3.38
N LEU A 84 -2.66 18.07 -3.07
CA LEU A 84 -3.46 18.81 -4.04
C LEU A 84 -2.81 20.15 -4.41
N VAL A 85 -2.24 20.85 -3.43
CA VAL A 85 -1.47 22.09 -3.68
C VAL A 85 -0.28 21.83 -4.60
N SER A 86 0.46 20.74 -4.38
CA SER A 86 1.65 20.40 -5.18
C SER A 86 1.31 20.10 -6.65
N ARG A 87 0.11 19.60 -6.93
CA ARG A 87 -0.39 19.32 -8.30
C ARG A 87 -0.74 20.58 -9.11
N LYS A 88 -0.71 21.77 -8.49
CA LYS A 88 -1.04 23.07 -9.11
C LYS A 88 -2.40 23.12 -9.83
N MET A 89 -3.32 22.27 -9.44
CA MET A 89 -4.70 22.24 -9.94
C MET A 89 -5.60 23.08 -9.04
N ASP A 90 -6.69 23.60 -9.59
CA ASP A 90 -7.74 24.20 -8.77
C ASP A 90 -8.50 23.09 -8.08
N PHE A 91 -8.74 23.24 -6.76
CA PHE A 91 -9.46 22.28 -5.94
C PHE A 91 -10.26 22.97 -4.85
N ASP A 92 -11.27 22.31 -4.33
CA ASP A 92 -12.14 22.77 -3.26
C ASP A 92 -12.04 21.90 -1.98
N ALA A 93 -12.85 22.21 -0.97
CA ALA A 93 -12.89 21.44 0.28
C ALA A 93 -13.43 20.01 0.06
N THR A 94 -14.25 19.78 -0.98
CA THR A 94 -14.78 18.46 -1.33
C THR A 94 -13.68 17.59 -1.95
N ASP A 95 -12.80 18.18 -2.75
CA ASP A 95 -11.65 17.47 -3.34
C ASP A 95 -10.68 17.05 -2.26
N VAL A 96 -10.37 17.92 -1.28
CA VAL A 96 -9.54 17.54 -0.12
C VAL A 96 -10.17 16.41 0.66
N LYS A 97 -11.49 16.48 0.92
CA LYS A 97 -12.23 15.41 1.59
C LYS A 97 -12.16 14.11 0.81
N ASN A 98 -12.43 14.12 -0.50
CA ASN A 98 -12.42 12.93 -1.34
C ASN A 98 -11.01 12.34 -1.42
N HIS A 99 -10.00 13.18 -1.57
CA HIS A 99 -8.59 12.73 -1.56
C HIS A 99 -8.20 12.15 -0.21
N PHE A 100 -8.58 12.79 0.89
CA PHE A 100 -8.36 12.30 2.25
C PHE A 100 -9.12 10.99 2.51
N GLN A 101 -10.41 10.91 2.19
CA GLN A 101 -11.22 9.70 2.35
C GLN A 101 -10.74 8.59 1.40
N GLY A 102 -10.43 8.92 0.17
CA GLY A 102 -9.80 8.00 -0.79
C GLY A 102 -8.46 7.49 -0.29
N SER A 103 -7.63 8.32 0.31
CA SER A 103 -6.37 7.87 0.92
C SER A 103 -6.56 7.04 2.20
N MET A 104 -7.66 7.25 2.95
CA MET A 104 -8.00 6.42 4.11
C MET A 104 -8.69 5.10 3.74
N GLU A 105 -9.55 5.11 2.72
CA GLU A 105 -10.21 3.89 2.21
C GLU A 105 -9.33 3.08 1.26
N THR A 106 -8.34 3.75 0.69
CA THR A 106 -7.40 3.20 -0.28
C THR A 106 -5.96 3.51 0.08
N GLN A 107 -5.56 3.32 1.34
CA GLN A 107 -4.12 3.27 1.59
C GLN A 107 -3.59 2.11 0.75
N MET A 108 -2.86 2.46 -0.33
CA MET A 108 -2.27 1.46 -1.20
C MET A 108 -1.30 0.61 -0.38
N THR A 109 -1.59 -0.66 -0.28
CA THR A 109 -0.83 -1.64 0.48
C THR A 109 0.00 -2.51 -0.46
N LEU A 110 0.93 -3.27 0.08
CA LEU A 110 1.83 -4.10 -0.72
C LEU A 110 1.07 -5.12 -1.56
N MET A 111 0.12 -5.86 -0.96
CA MET A 111 -0.66 -6.85 -1.70
C MET A 111 -1.57 -6.19 -2.74
N ARG A 112 -2.23 -5.10 -2.37
CA ARG A 112 -3.10 -4.36 -3.30
C ARG A 112 -2.33 -3.81 -4.50
N MET A 113 -1.14 -3.25 -4.30
CA MET A 113 -0.28 -2.80 -5.40
C MET A 113 0.16 -3.97 -6.28
N THR A 114 0.45 -5.11 -5.65
CA THR A 114 0.79 -6.34 -6.37
C THR A 114 -0.39 -6.83 -7.22
N ASP A 115 -1.63 -6.76 -6.71
CA ASP A 115 -2.84 -7.10 -7.44
C ASP A 115 -3.04 -6.17 -8.65
N VAL A 116 -2.89 -4.85 -8.48
CA VAL A 116 -2.97 -3.87 -9.59
C VAL A 116 -1.98 -4.20 -10.71
N VAL A 117 -0.73 -4.54 -10.35
CA VAL A 117 0.30 -4.92 -11.34
C VAL A 117 -0.05 -6.26 -12.02
N CYS A 118 -0.58 -7.23 -11.28
CA CYS A 118 -1.03 -8.50 -11.86
C CYS A 118 -2.21 -8.32 -12.82
N ASP A 119 -3.17 -7.47 -12.48
CA ASP A 119 -4.35 -7.20 -13.32
C ASP A 119 -3.96 -6.45 -14.60
N ASP A 120 -3.04 -5.47 -14.53
CA ASP A 120 -2.47 -4.83 -15.74
C ASP A 120 -1.80 -5.85 -16.65
N LEU A 121 -0.93 -6.70 -16.09
CA LEU A 121 -0.26 -7.74 -16.87
C LEU A 121 -1.25 -8.73 -17.50
N LYS A 122 -2.31 -9.10 -16.77
CA LYS A 122 -3.37 -10.00 -17.25
C LYS A 122 -4.14 -9.39 -18.42
N ALA A 123 -4.50 -8.11 -18.33
CA ALA A 123 -5.19 -7.38 -19.39
C ALA A 123 -4.36 -7.26 -20.68
N ARG A 124 -3.03 -7.30 -20.56
CA ARG A 124 -2.09 -7.14 -21.69
C ARG A 124 -1.60 -8.44 -22.30
N ILE A 125 -2.11 -9.59 -21.83
CA ILE A 125 -1.78 -10.91 -22.42
C ILE A 125 -2.25 -10.95 -23.88
N GLY A 126 -1.35 -11.32 -24.79
CA GLY A 126 -1.64 -11.40 -26.21
C GLY A 126 -1.57 -10.06 -26.96
N ILE A 127 -1.39 -8.93 -26.25
CA ILE A 127 -1.13 -7.62 -26.86
C ILE A 127 0.39 -7.37 -26.91
N ASP A 128 1.01 -7.20 -25.76
CA ASP A 128 2.45 -6.93 -25.62
C ASP A 128 3.10 -7.73 -24.47
N ARG A 129 2.34 -8.63 -23.84
CA ARG A 129 2.78 -9.48 -22.72
C ARG A 129 2.50 -10.94 -22.97
N ALA A 130 3.47 -11.78 -22.61
CA ALA A 130 3.30 -13.23 -22.64
C ALA A 130 2.55 -13.72 -21.39
N LYS A 131 1.75 -14.81 -21.54
CA LYS A 131 1.07 -15.46 -20.42
C LYS A 131 2.03 -15.89 -19.30
N THR A 132 3.25 -16.30 -19.67
CA THR A 132 4.31 -16.68 -18.71
C THR A 132 4.72 -15.54 -17.80
N SER A 133 4.79 -14.31 -18.32
CA SER A 133 5.07 -13.12 -17.49
C SER A 133 4.01 -12.92 -16.43
N TYR A 134 2.72 -12.99 -16.80
CA TYR A 134 1.63 -12.92 -15.83
C TYR A 134 1.72 -14.04 -14.79
N SER A 135 1.94 -15.29 -15.23
CA SER A 135 2.03 -16.44 -14.32
C SER A 135 3.11 -16.23 -13.25
N THR A 136 4.29 -15.73 -13.63
CA THR A 136 5.38 -15.46 -12.68
C THR A 136 4.99 -14.45 -11.61
N TYR A 137 4.33 -13.35 -11.99
CA TYR A 137 3.85 -12.35 -11.03
C TYR A 137 2.73 -12.90 -10.15
N HIS A 138 1.82 -13.67 -10.73
CA HIS A 138 0.72 -14.29 -10.00
C HIS A 138 1.23 -15.27 -8.92
N TYR A 139 2.16 -16.17 -9.25
CA TYR A 139 2.75 -17.08 -8.27
C TYR A 139 3.55 -16.34 -7.19
N MET A 140 4.30 -15.30 -7.56
CA MET A 140 4.96 -14.45 -6.57
C MET A 140 3.95 -13.80 -5.63
N ARG A 141 2.84 -13.29 -6.15
CA ARG A 141 1.75 -12.70 -5.36
C ARG A 141 1.16 -13.69 -4.35
N LEU A 142 0.90 -14.94 -4.78
CA LEU A 142 0.39 -15.98 -3.88
C LEU A 142 1.38 -16.28 -2.77
N THR A 143 2.65 -16.50 -3.10
CA THR A 143 3.72 -16.74 -2.12
C THR A 143 3.91 -15.58 -1.15
N LEU A 144 3.82 -14.34 -1.65
CA LEU A 144 3.91 -13.14 -0.82
C LEU A 144 2.76 -13.05 0.19
N GLY A 145 1.53 -13.35 -0.23
CA GLY A 145 0.36 -13.38 0.65
C GLY A 145 0.48 -14.44 1.75
N GLU A 146 0.95 -15.63 1.42
CA GLU A 146 1.21 -16.69 2.39
C GLU A 146 2.32 -16.31 3.38
N PHE A 147 3.41 -15.72 2.90
CA PHE A 147 4.49 -15.21 3.75
C PHE A 147 4.00 -14.15 4.75
N ILE A 148 3.24 -13.15 4.28
CA ILE A 148 2.68 -12.11 5.15
C ILE A 148 1.75 -12.72 6.20
N GLY A 149 0.89 -13.65 5.79
CA GLY A 149 0.01 -14.36 6.71
C GLY A 149 0.77 -15.22 7.72
N HIS A 150 1.84 -15.88 7.31
CA HIS A 150 2.67 -16.73 8.16
C HIS A 150 3.49 -15.91 9.17
N GLN A 151 4.22 -14.90 8.69
CA GLN A 151 5.19 -14.15 9.51
C GLN A 151 4.53 -13.06 10.36
N TYR A 152 3.58 -12.31 9.78
CA TYR A 152 3.00 -11.11 10.40
C TYR A 152 1.59 -11.31 10.93
N LYS A 153 0.93 -12.46 10.64
CA LYS A 153 -0.44 -12.79 11.05
C LYS A 153 -1.48 -11.76 10.58
N VAL A 154 -1.21 -11.09 9.49
CA VAL A 154 -2.09 -10.10 8.84
C VAL A 154 -2.32 -10.48 7.38
N LYS A 155 -3.34 -9.89 6.75
CA LYS A 155 -3.66 -10.16 5.32
C LYS A 155 -2.84 -9.30 4.36
N ASP A 156 -2.35 -8.15 4.82
CA ASP A 156 -1.64 -7.18 4.01
C ASP A 156 -0.80 -6.23 4.87
N LEU A 157 0.17 -5.56 4.28
CA LEU A 157 1.08 -4.61 4.94
C LEU A 157 1.11 -3.27 4.20
N ALA A 158 1.06 -2.17 4.96
CA ALA A 158 1.31 -0.84 4.41
C ALA A 158 2.80 -0.69 4.06
N PHE A 159 3.12 0.10 3.01
CA PHE A 159 4.52 0.33 2.61
C PHE A 159 5.39 0.88 3.75
N GLY A 160 4.85 1.75 4.61
CA GLY A 160 5.59 2.28 5.77
C GLY A 160 6.01 1.24 6.82
N GLN A 161 5.44 0.02 6.77
CA GLN A 161 5.79 -1.09 7.67
C GLN A 161 6.90 -2.00 7.11
N LEU A 162 7.30 -1.80 5.84
CA LEU A 162 8.32 -2.62 5.21
C LEU A 162 9.72 -2.23 5.70
N THR A 163 10.42 -3.19 6.30
CA THR A 163 11.81 -3.06 6.74
C THR A 163 12.76 -3.75 5.76
N GLU A 164 14.06 -3.47 5.81
CA GLU A 164 15.05 -4.22 5.03
C GLU A 164 15.06 -5.71 5.39
N GLN A 165 14.71 -6.06 6.64
CA GLN A 165 14.59 -7.44 7.09
C GLN A 165 13.48 -8.21 6.37
N PHE A 166 12.39 -7.53 5.99
CA PHE A 166 11.26 -8.15 5.29
C PHE A 166 11.68 -8.93 4.03
N ILE A 167 12.56 -8.34 3.21
CA ILE A 167 12.97 -8.98 1.95
C ILE A 167 13.90 -10.19 2.20
N HIS A 168 14.70 -10.17 3.28
CA HIS A 168 15.50 -11.31 3.71
C HIS A 168 14.61 -12.43 4.25
N ASP A 169 13.65 -12.12 5.10
CA ASP A 169 12.71 -13.10 5.66
C ASP A 169 11.86 -13.75 4.55
N TYR A 170 11.43 -12.96 3.56
CA TYR A 170 10.73 -13.49 2.39
C TYR A 170 11.61 -14.45 1.59
N GLN A 171 12.90 -14.14 1.40
CA GLN A 171 13.84 -15.04 0.72
C GLN A 171 13.94 -16.37 1.45
N VAL A 172 14.14 -16.35 2.77
CA VAL A 172 14.25 -17.56 3.60
C VAL A 172 12.95 -18.37 3.52
N PHE A 173 11.80 -17.71 3.71
CA PHE A 173 10.50 -18.36 3.63
C PHE A 173 10.29 -19.06 2.28
N ALA A 174 10.60 -18.39 1.18
CA ALA A 174 10.43 -18.95 -0.16
C ALA A 174 11.35 -20.15 -0.43
N MET A 175 12.55 -20.17 0.13
CA MET A 175 13.48 -21.30 0.00
C MET A 175 13.11 -22.46 0.93
N GLU A 176 12.85 -22.20 2.20
CA GLU A 176 12.66 -23.23 3.22
C GLU A 176 11.22 -23.77 3.24
N ASN A 177 10.21 -22.89 3.25
CA ASN A 177 8.84 -23.32 3.36
C ASN A 177 8.19 -23.70 2.03
N LYS A 178 8.67 -23.12 0.91
CA LYS A 178 8.16 -23.43 -0.43
C LYS A 178 9.08 -24.30 -1.26
N GLY A 179 10.32 -24.51 -0.84
CA GLY A 179 11.31 -25.30 -1.57
C GLY A 179 11.69 -24.70 -2.92
N TYR A 180 11.57 -23.39 -3.10
CA TYR A 180 11.89 -22.76 -4.38
C TYR A 180 13.39 -22.68 -4.63
N ALA A 181 13.79 -23.00 -5.88
CA ALA A 181 15.16 -22.80 -6.32
C ALA A 181 15.55 -21.30 -6.26
N ILE A 182 16.83 -21.03 -6.01
CA ILE A 182 17.37 -19.68 -5.87
C ILE A 182 17.03 -18.76 -7.06
N ASP A 183 16.98 -19.29 -8.28
CA ASP A 183 16.62 -18.52 -9.47
C ASP A 183 15.15 -18.06 -9.45
N THR A 184 14.24 -18.90 -8.96
CA THR A 184 12.82 -18.55 -8.78
C THR A 184 12.68 -17.46 -7.73
N VAL A 185 13.36 -17.63 -6.59
CA VAL A 185 13.38 -16.64 -5.51
C VAL A 185 13.96 -15.32 -5.99
N ARG A 186 15.05 -15.34 -6.74
CA ARG A 186 15.64 -14.16 -7.37
C ARG A 186 14.64 -13.40 -8.23
N HIS A 187 13.84 -14.10 -9.04
CA HIS A 187 12.79 -13.47 -9.84
C HIS A 187 11.70 -12.84 -8.97
N HIS A 188 11.25 -13.52 -7.91
CA HIS A 188 10.29 -12.97 -6.96
C HIS A 188 10.80 -11.69 -6.29
N LEU A 189 12.06 -11.70 -5.82
CA LEU A 189 12.70 -10.53 -5.19
C LEU A 189 12.84 -9.36 -6.18
N ALA A 190 13.16 -9.64 -7.44
CA ALA A 190 13.23 -8.61 -8.48
C ALA A 190 11.86 -7.97 -8.76
N ILE A 191 10.78 -8.78 -8.79
CA ILE A 191 9.40 -8.30 -8.93
C ILE A 191 9.03 -7.45 -7.71
N LEU A 192 9.31 -7.90 -6.48
CA LEU A 192 9.03 -7.17 -5.25
C LEU A 192 9.72 -5.79 -5.25
N LYS A 193 11.00 -5.72 -5.61
CA LYS A 193 11.73 -4.44 -5.78
C LYS A 193 11.07 -3.54 -6.82
N LYS A 194 10.59 -4.10 -7.93
CA LYS A 194 9.90 -3.34 -8.99
C LYS A 194 8.58 -2.78 -8.49
N ILE A 195 7.79 -3.55 -7.74
CA ILE A 195 6.51 -3.10 -7.14
C ILE A 195 6.77 -1.96 -6.15
N CYS A 196 7.78 -2.07 -5.26
CA CYS A 196 8.14 -1.00 -4.33
C CYS A 196 8.61 0.27 -5.04
N ARG A 197 9.35 0.15 -6.14
CA ARG A 197 9.76 1.30 -6.96
C ARG A 197 8.57 1.96 -7.63
N LEU A 198 7.62 1.18 -8.13
CA LEU A 198 6.39 1.68 -8.72
C LEU A 198 5.54 2.41 -7.68
N ALA A 199 5.37 1.83 -6.48
CA ALA A 199 4.65 2.45 -5.37
C ALA A 199 5.25 3.82 -4.98
N TYR A 200 6.58 3.94 -4.94
CA TYR A 200 7.26 5.22 -4.72
C TYR A 200 6.99 6.22 -5.85
N LYS A 201 7.09 5.78 -7.11
CA LYS A 201 6.84 6.63 -8.29
C LYS A 201 5.41 7.19 -8.30
N GLU A 202 4.44 6.37 -7.90
CA GLU A 202 3.02 6.75 -7.83
C GLU A 202 2.66 7.51 -6.54
N GLY A 203 3.62 7.74 -5.63
CA GLY A 203 3.42 8.48 -4.38
C GLY A 203 2.74 7.70 -3.26
N TYR A 204 2.69 6.37 -3.35
CA TYR A 204 2.12 5.49 -2.31
C TYR A 204 3.13 5.08 -1.24
N ALA A 205 4.41 5.33 -1.47
CA ALA A 205 5.49 5.06 -0.52
C ALA A 205 6.39 6.28 -0.39
N ASP A 206 6.86 6.58 0.82
CA ASP A 206 7.72 7.74 1.10
C ASP A 206 9.17 7.53 0.65
N LYS A 207 9.56 6.28 0.41
CA LYS A 207 10.90 5.88 -0.04
C LYS A 207 10.85 4.65 -0.92
N ILE A 208 11.92 4.42 -1.69
CA ILE A 208 12.10 3.19 -2.47
C ILE A 208 12.58 2.09 -1.52
N HIS A 209 11.66 1.21 -1.10
CA HIS A 209 12.02 0.07 -0.27
C HIS A 209 12.93 -0.90 -1.02
N PHE A 210 13.85 -1.53 -0.28
CA PHE A 210 14.82 -2.52 -0.78
C PHE A 210 15.74 -1.99 -1.89
N GLN A 211 15.97 -0.67 -1.97
CA GLN A 211 16.82 -0.08 -3.01
C GLN A 211 18.22 -0.69 -2.98
N HIS A 212 18.81 -0.82 -1.81
CA HIS A 212 20.18 -1.30 -1.60
C HIS A 212 20.28 -2.83 -1.49
N PHE A 213 19.14 -3.54 -1.44
CA PHE A 213 19.17 -5.00 -1.39
C PHE A 213 19.75 -5.59 -2.68
N THR A 214 20.79 -6.37 -2.53
CA THR A 214 21.44 -7.08 -3.64
C THR A 214 20.74 -8.41 -3.89
N LEU A 215 20.30 -8.64 -5.13
CA LEU A 215 19.69 -9.91 -5.51
C LEU A 215 20.70 -11.06 -5.39
N PRO A 216 20.27 -12.26 -4.94
CA PRO A 216 21.13 -13.45 -4.90
C PRO A 216 21.77 -13.71 -6.26
N LYS A 217 22.97 -14.30 -6.28
CA LYS A 217 23.60 -14.74 -7.54
C LYS A 217 22.72 -15.80 -8.20
N GLN A 218 22.68 -15.77 -9.51
CA GLN A 218 22.02 -16.81 -10.30
C GLN A 218 22.80 -18.12 -10.16
N SER A 219 22.09 -19.27 -10.19
CA SER A 219 22.76 -20.56 -10.21
C SER A 219 23.56 -20.73 -11.51
N ASP A 220 24.76 -21.29 -11.41
CA ASP A 220 25.56 -21.64 -12.58
C ASP A 220 24.88 -22.81 -13.29
N LYS A 221 24.03 -22.49 -14.26
CA LYS A 221 23.43 -23.49 -15.15
C LYS A 221 24.30 -23.61 -16.37
N THR A 222 24.97 -24.73 -16.48
CA THR A 222 25.58 -25.14 -17.79
C THR A 222 24.47 -25.15 -18.83
N PRO A 223 24.61 -24.44 -19.95
CA PRO A 223 23.66 -24.54 -21.06
C PRO A 223 23.49 -26.03 -21.43
N ARG A 224 22.23 -26.47 -21.53
CA ARG A 224 21.96 -27.81 -22.08
C ARG A 224 22.34 -27.77 -23.56
N ALA A 225 23.57 -28.02 -23.89
CA ALA A 225 23.98 -28.24 -25.26
C ALA A 225 23.33 -29.57 -25.72
N LEU A 226 22.69 -29.57 -26.86
CA LEU A 226 22.25 -30.79 -27.51
C LEU A 226 23.52 -31.56 -27.89
N SER A 227 23.60 -32.85 -27.56
CA SER A 227 24.71 -33.69 -28.04
C SER A 227 24.66 -33.76 -29.57
N ARG A 228 25.82 -34.00 -30.21
CA ARG A 228 25.88 -34.21 -31.66
C ARG A 228 24.90 -35.30 -32.14
N GLU A 229 24.73 -36.36 -31.35
CA GLU A 229 23.78 -37.44 -31.61
C GLU A 229 22.33 -36.96 -31.57
N SER A 230 21.96 -36.10 -30.61
CA SER A 230 20.60 -35.49 -30.52
C SER A 230 20.30 -34.58 -31.72
N VAL A 231 21.32 -33.87 -32.24
CA VAL A 231 21.17 -33.01 -33.43
C VAL A 231 21.02 -33.89 -34.69
N SER A 232 21.79 -34.96 -34.83
CA SER A 232 21.67 -35.91 -35.93
C SER A 232 20.28 -36.54 -35.99
N TYR A 233 19.73 -36.91 -34.82
CA TYR A 233 18.40 -37.53 -34.74
C TYR A 233 17.29 -36.58 -35.18
N THR A 234 17.34 -35.31 -34.82
CA THR A 234 16.37 -34.29 -35.25
C THR A 234 16.53 -33.96 -36.74
N HIS A 235 17.72 -34.00 -37.31
CA HIS A 235 17.94 -33.73 -38.73
C HIS A 235 17.44 -34.87 -39.62
N LEU A 236 17.61 -36.12 -39.20
CA LEU A 236 17.09 -37.29 -39.96
C LEU A 236 15.57 -37.35 -39.98
N ARG A 237 14.87 -36.92 -38.92
CA ARG A 237 13.42 -36.92 -38.85
C ARG A 237 12.75 -35.76 -39.59
N ALA A 238 13.50 -34.72 -39.94
CA ALA A 238 12.98 -33.57 -40.71
C ALA A 238 13.01 -33.81 -42.23
N HIS A 239 13.54 -34.94 -42.70
CA HIS A 239 13.68 -35.32 -44.11
C HIS A 239 12.88 -36.58 -44.48
N GLU A 240 12.10 -37.16 -43.53
CA GLU A 240 11.03 -38.14 -43.79
C GLU A 240 9.68 -37.41 -43.86
#